data_a07277e0eb29a4a11f73903534138e17
#
_entry.id   a07277e0eb29a4a11f73903534138e17
#
_cell.length_a   1.000
_cell.length_b   1.000
_cell.length_c   1.000
_cell.angle_alpha   90.00
_cell.angle_beta   90.00
_cell.angle_gamma   90.00
#
_symmetry.space_group_name_H-M   'P 1'
#
loop_
_entity.id
_entity.type
_entity.pdbx_description
1 polymer ?
#
loop_
_entity_poly.entity_id
_entity_poly.type
_entity_poly.pdbx_seq_one_letter_code
_entity_poly.pdbx_strand_id
1 'polypeptide(L)'
;MKFGDKIYYETENDEVMSFKESKITIDENYKYVHTNPFYKFASFFTYRFLATPYAFITFKLIKKVKFHNAKVLKQYKKGGYFIYANHTNQFCDGFCPALICFPKKPHVIVNPANVSIPFVGKLTRMWGALPLPNNLEATKNFYHAIEHMLNHNNPIVIYPEAHLWPYYTKIRNFPATAFRYPVKYNKPSFTFTTVYKKRKIGKKPKIEIYVDGPFYPNPNVTDKEAKQQLRDEVYSQLNKRASLSNYEFVNYIKKEHLWLIFYLVEMKKFLMEFCYAYYQWQNTQIKS
;
A
#
# COMPACT_ATOMS: atom_id res chain seq x y z
N MET A 1 -13.63 3.86 -9.54
CA MET A 1 -13.25 5.27 -9.70
C MET A 1 -13.25 5.64 -11.17
N LYS A 2 -13.61 6.87 -11.48
CA LYS A 2 -13.64 7.45 -12.82
C LYS A 2 -12.48 8.43 -12.99
N PHE A 3 -12.14 8.73 -14.21
CA PHE A 3 -11.14 9.75 -14.50
C PHE A 3 -11.61 11.13 -14.03
N GLY A 4 -10.76 11.82 -13.27
CA GLY A 4 -11.05 13.15 -12.72
C GLY A 4 -11.81 13.13 -11.40
N ASP A 5 -12.11 11.96 -10.82
CA ASP A 5 -12.67 11.88 -9.48
C ASP A 5 -11.77 12.66 -8.50
N LYS A 6 -12.39 13.41 -7.60
CA LYS A 6 -11.70 14.18 -6.56
C LYS A 6 -11.83 13.47 -5.22
N ILE A 7 -10.71 13.24 -4.56
CA ILE A 7 -10.66 12.70 -3.20
C ILE A 7 -10.04 13.77 -2.30
N TYR A 8 -10.79 14.15 -1.26
CA TYR A 8 -10.34 15.11 -0.26
C TYR A 8 -9.79 14.35 0.94
N TYR A 9 -8.64 14.78 1.46
CA TYR A 9 -7.99 14.19 2.61
C TYR A 9 -7.45 15.28 3.55
N GLU A 10 -7.27 14.97 4.82
CA GLU A 10 -6.71 15.85 5.84
C GLU A 10 -5.27 15.47 6.15
N THR A 11 -5.04 14.17 6.33
CA THR A 11 -3.71 13.60 6.60
C THR A 11 -3.36 12.48 5.63
N GLU A 12 -2.09 12.17 5.48
CA GLU A 12 -1.62 11.04 4.66
C GLU A 12 -2.02 9.67 5.22
N ASN A 13 -2.57 9.64 6.45
CA ASN A 13 -3.04 8.42 7.11
C ASN A 13 -4.56 8.21 6.96
N ASP A 14 -5.25 9.08 6.24
CA ASP A 14 -6.69 8.96 6.06
C ASP A 14 -7.07 7.68 5.31
N GLU A 15 -8.11 7.02 5.76
CA GLU A 15 -8.73 5.90 5.08
C GLU A 15 -9.72 6.41 4.02
N VAL A 16 -9.23 6.65 2.79
CA VAL A 16 -10.03 7.20 1.67
C VAL A 16 -10.94 6.16 1.02
N MET A 17 -10.82 4.91 1.40
CA MET A 17 -11.66 3.79 0.96
C MET A 17 -12.26 3.11 2.18
N SER A 18 -13.56 3.15 2.33
CA SER A 18 -14.24 2.40 3.38
C SER A 18 -14.16 0.90 3.11
N PHE A 19 -13.58 0.16 4.02
CA PHE A 19 -13.62 -1.29 4.03
C PHE A 19 -14.63 -1.75 5.08
N LYS A 20 -15.34 -2.85 4.79
CA LYS A 20 -16.19 -3.48 5.80
C LYS A 20 -15.31 -3.94 6.97
N GLU A 21 -15.79 -3.76 8.18
CA GLU A 21 -15.12 -4.27 9.37
C GLU A 21 -14.86 -5.77 9.29
N SER A 22 -13.78 -6.20 9.95
CA SER A 22 -13.45 -7.62 10.02
C SER A 22 -14.48 -8.36 10.87
N LYS A 23 -15.03 -9.44 10.31
CA LYS A 23 -15.90 -10.38 11.03
C LYS A 23 -15.11 -11.50 11.72
N ILE A 24 -13.78 -11.53 11.55
CA ILE A 24 -12.90 -12.56 12.10
C ILE A 24 -11.87 -11.87 12.98
N THR A 25 -11.73 -12.36 14.21
CA THR A 25 -10.64 -11.99 15.11
C THR A 25 -9.42 -12.85 14.79
N ILE A 26 -8.28 -12.22 14.71
CA ILE A 26 -6.99 -12.90 14.51
C ILE A 26 -6.32 -13.00 15.89
N ASP A 27 -6.79 -13.95 16.65
CA ASP A 27 -6.31 -14.28 18.01
C ASP A 27 -5.22 -15.36 17.97
N GLU A 28 -4.83 -15.87 19.14
CA GLU A 28 -3.82 -16.90 19.34
C GLU A 28 -4.22 -18.25 18.71
N ASN A 29 -5.51 -18.50 18.48
CA ASN A 29 -6.01 -19.73 17.86
C ASN A 29 -5.97 -19.68 16.33
N TYR A 30 -5.67 -18.51 15.76
CA TYR A 30 -5.62 -18.36 14.31
C TYR A 30 -4.43 -19.13 13.72
N LYS A 31 -4.73 -20.07 12.82
CA LYS A 31 -3.71 -20.90 12.16
C LYS A 31 -3.19 -20.22 10.88
N TYR A 32 -2.01 -19.64 10.97
CA TYR A 32 -1.28 -19.10 9.81
C TYR A 32 -0.64 -20.19 8.96
N VAL A 33 -0.09 -21.23 9.60
CA VAL A 33 0.59 -22.35 8.95
C VAL A 33 -0.28 -23.60 9.06
N HIS A 34 -0.62 -24.16 7.91
CA HIS A 34 -1.42 -25.36 7.83
C HIS A 34 -0.53 -26.57 7.51
N THR A 35 -0.58 -27.60 8.36
CA THR A 35 0.17 -28.85 8.20
C THR A 35 -0.61 -29.92 7.42
N ASN A 36 -1.94 -29.83 7.40
CA ASN A 36 -2.82 -30.78 6.74
C ASN A 36 -2.48 -30.89 5.24
N PRO A 37 -2.20 -32.11 4.73
CA PRO A 37 -1.78 -32.31 3.33
C PRO A 37 -2.87 -31.95 2.33
N PHE A 38 -4.15 -32.20 2.64
CA PHE A 38 -5.27 -31.82 1.77
C PHE A 38 -5.40 -30.31 1.63
N TYR A 39 -5.22 -29.56 2.72
CA TYR A 39 -5.20 -28.12 2.66
C TYR A 39 -4.00 -27.59 1.84
N LYS A 40 -2.82 -28.18 2.02
CA LYS A 40 -1.63 -27.83 1.24
C LYS A 40 -1.85 -28.08 -0.25
N PHE A 41 -2.41 -29.23 -0.59
CA PHE A 41 -2.76 -29.57 -1.98
C PHE A 41 -3.78 -28.57 -2.56
N ALA A 42 -4.88 -28.34 -1.86
CA ALA A 42 -5.90 -27.38 -2.29
C ALA A 42 -5.35 -25.96 -2.45
N SER A 43 -4.52 -25.53 -1.49
CA SER A 43 -3.82 -24.23 -1.56
C SER A 43 -2.87 -24.15 -2.76
N PHE A 44 -2.08 -25.19 -3.02
CA PHE A 44 -1.20 -25.25 -4.18
C PHE A 44 -2.02 -25.22 -5.48
N PHE A 45 -3.04 -26.08 -5.58
CA PHE A 45 -3.86 -26.18 -6.78
C PHE A 45 -4.59 -24.88 -7.09
N THR A 46 -5.34 -24.32 -6.12
CA THR A 46 -6.10 -23.08 -6.34
C THR A 46 -5.17 -21.89 -6.63
N TYR A 47 -4.01 -21.82 -5.98
CA TYR A 47 -3.04 -20.77 -6.25
C TYR A 47 -2.41 -20.89 -7.65
N ARG A 48 -1.98 -22.09 -8.05
CA ARG A 48 -1.27 -22.32 -9.32
C ARG A 48 -2.18 -22.33 -10.52
N PHE A 49 -3.38 -22.91 -10.38
CA PHE A 49 -4.28 -23.14 -11.51
C PHE A 49 -5.47 -22.17 -11.57
N LEU A 50 -5.73 -21.40 -10.50
CA LEU A 50 -6.77 -20.38 -10.51
C LEU A 50 -6.17 -18.97 -10.35
N ALA A 51 -5.53 -18.67 -9.22
CA ALA A 51 -5.05 -17.30 -8.91
C ALA A 51 -3.94 -16.82 -9.86
N THR A 52 -2.95 -17.65 -10.14
CA THR A 52 -1.81 -17.27 -11.00
C THR A 52 -2.23 -17.09 -12.47
N PRO A 53 -3.02 -17.99 -13.11
CA PRO A 53 -3.55 -17.76 -14.46
C PRO A 53 -4.48 -16.56 -14.53
N TYR A 54 -5.38 -16.38 -13.54
CA TYR A 54 -6.21 -15.17 -13.45
C TYR A 54 -5.36 -13.90 -13.43
N ALA A 55 -4.33 -13.86 -12.58
CA ALA A 55 -3.40 -12.73 -12.52
C ALA A 55 -2.72 -12.50 -13.86
N PHE A 56 -2.22 -13.56 -14.51
CA PHE A 56 -1.55 -13.46 -15.81
C PHE A 56 -2.48 -12.90 -16.88
N ILE A 57 -3.66 -13.50 -17.06
CA ILE A 57 -4.64 -13.07 -18.05
C ILE A 57 -5.05 -11.60 -17.78
N THR A 58 -5.42 -11.29 -16.55
CA THR A 58 -5.95 -9.97 -16.21
C THR A 58 -4.88 -8.88 -16.30
N PHE A 59 -3.72 -9.09 -15.69
CA PHE A 59 -2.72 -8.01 -15.57
C PHE A 59 -1.73 -8.00 -16.72
N LYS A 60 -1.32 -9.17 -17.23
CA LYS A 60 -0.34 -9.24 -18.31
C LYS A 60 -0.98 -9.07 -19.68
N LEU A 61 -2.10 -9.76 -19.95
CA LEU A 61 -2.74 -9.75 -21.27
C LEU A 61 -3.76 -8.60 -21.42
N ILE A 62 -4.74 -8.50 -20.52
CA ILE A 62 -5.84 -7.53 -20.64
C ILE A 62 -5.37 -6.12 -20.25
N LYS A 63 -4.84 -5.93 -19.04
CA LYS A 63 -4.39 -4.60 -18.55
C LYS A 63 -3.02 -4.20 -19.11
N LYS A 64 -2.26 -5.15 -19.65
CA LYS A 64 -0.93 -4.96 -20.24
C LYS A 64 0.04 -4.28 -19.27
N VAL A 65 0.02 -4.71 -18.00
CA VAL A 65 0.96 -4.22 -16.98
C VAL A 65 2.38 -4.56 -17.38
N LYS A 66 3.27 -3.57 -17.35
CA LYS A 66 4.69 -3.77 -17.61
C LYS A 66 5.47 -3.93 -16.31
N PHE A 67 6.34 -4.93 -16.28
CA PHE A 67 7.24 -5.17 -15.16
C PHE A 67 8.66 -4.82 -15.59
N HIS A 68 9.31 -3.92 -14.83
CA HIS A 68 10.67 -3.47 -15.07
C HIS A 68 11.59 -4.04 -13.99
N ASN A 69 12.79 -4.43 -14.36
CA ASN A 69 13.86 -4.95 -13.50
C ASN A 69 13.50 -6.24 -12.71
N ALA A 70 12.37 -6.91 -12.99
CA ALA A 70 11.97 -8.12 -12.26
C ALA A 70 13.03 -9.23 -12.27
N LYS A 71 13.98 -9.18 -13.20
CA LYS A 71 15.10 -10.13 -13.29
C LYS A 71 16.00 -10.12 -12.04
N VAL A 72 16.07 -9.04 -11.27
CA VAL A 72 16.87 -8.94 -10.04
C VAL A 72 16.46 -10.00 -9.02
N LEU A 73 15.19 -10.38 -8.96
CA LEU A 73 14.67 -11.40 -8.05
C LEU A 73 15.13 -12.82 -8.43
N LYS A 74 15.56 -13.05 -9.67
CA LYS A 74 16.04 -14.37 -10.11
C LYS A 74 17.31 -14.83 -9.39
N GLN A 75 18.11 -13.88 -8.90
CA GLN A 75 19.31 -14.18 -8.10
C GLN A 75 18.95 -14.71 -6.70
N TYR A 76 17.71 -14.47 -6.23
CA TYR A 76 17.18 -14.86 -4.92
C TYR A 76 16.26 -16.08 -4.99
N LYS A 77 16.58 -17.06 -5.83
CA LYS A 77 15.84 -18.32 -5.95
C LYS A 77 15.82 -19.10 -4.64
N LYS A 78 16.94 -19.06 -3.90
CA LYS A 78 17.06 -19.64 -2.56
C LYS A 78 16.96 -18.52 -1.52
N GLY A 79 16.23 -18.79 -0.43
CA GLY A 79 15.97 -17.83 0.64
C GLY A 79 14.72 -16.95 0.42
N GLY A 80 14.08 -16.60 1.53
CA GLY A 80 12.99 -15.62 1.55
C GLY A 80 13.53 -14.20 1.54
N TYR A 81 12.68 -13.23 1.20
CA TYR A 81 12.98 -11.81 1.19
C TYR A 81 11.72 -10.99 1.43
N PHE A 82 11.90 -9.70 1.71
CA PHE A 82 10.80 -8.77 1.89
C PHE A 82 10.59 -7.91 0.65
N ILE A 83 9.36 -7.49 0.43
CA ILE A 83 8.97 -6.58 -0.64
C ILE A 83 8.17 -5.45 -0.01
N TYR A 84 8.61 -4.23 -0.23
CA TYR A 84 7.89 -3.02 0.16
C TYR A 84 7.29 -2.37 -1.08
N ALA A 85 5.99 -2.12 -1.05
CA ALA A 85 5.28 -1.60 -2.20
C ALA A 85 4.36 -0.43 -1.83
N ASN A 86 4.12 0.50 -2.76
CA ASN A 86 3.12 1.53 -2.60
C ASN A 86 1.70 0.96 -2.80
N HIS A 87 0.75 1.42 -1.99
CA HIS A 87 -0.59 0.83 -1.92
C HIS A 87 -1.61 1.68 -2.70
N THR A 88 -1.68 1.45 -4.02
CA THR A 88 -2.44 2.32 -4.93
C THR A 88 -3.38 1.59 -5.89
N ASN A 89 -3.39 0.25 -5.89
CA ASN A 89 -4.24 -0.50 -6.81
C ASN A 89 -4.70 -1.83 -6.21
N GLN A 90 -5.88 -1.84 -5.62
CA GLN A 90 -6.43 -2.96 -4.85
C GLN A 90 -6.22 -4.35 -5.48
N PHE A 91 -6.52 -4.51 -6.76
CA PHE A 91 -6.38 -5.81 -7.42
C PHE A 91 -4.95 -6.10 -7.85
N CYS A 92 -4.23 -5.08 -8.35
CA CYS A 92 -2.84 -5.25 -8.75
C CYS A 92 -1.95 -5.58 -7.55
N ASP A 93 -2.18 -4.90 -6.43
CA ASP A 93 -1.42 -5.07 -5.20
C ASP A 93 -1.59 -6.49 -4.62
N GLY A 94 -2.78 -7.09 -4.77
CA GLY A 94 -3.02 -8.48 -4.36
C GLY A 94 -2.44 -9.54 -5.30
N PHE A 95 -2.39 -9.28 -6.62
CA PHE A 95 -2.10 -10.30 -7.61
C PHE A 95 -0.78 -10.13 -8.38
N CYS A 96 -0.33 -8.89 -8.61
CA CYS A 96 0.91 -8.67 -9.36
C CYS A 96 2.17 -9.25 -8.68
N PRO A 97 2.29 -9.29 -7.34
CA PRO A 97 3.40 -9.97 -6.69
C PRO A 97 3.54 -11.45 -7.12
N ALA A 98 2.42 -12.16 -7.32
CA ALA A 98 2.43 -13.55 -7.78
C ALA A 98 3.10 -13.74 -9.15
N LEU A 99 2.96 -12.76 -10.04
CA LEU A 99 3.58 -12.80 -11.38
C LEU A 99 5.06 -12.44 -11.33
N ILE A 100 5.41 -11.45 -10.51
CA ILE A 100 6.78 -10.95 -10.42
C ILE A 100 7.68 -11.94 -9.67
N CYS A 101 7.16 -12.59 -8.62
CA CYS A 101 7.89 -13.54 -7.80
C CYS A 101 7.88 -14.97 -8.34
N PHE A 102 7.18 -15.24 -9.45
CA PHE A 102 7.08 -16.60 -10.01
C PHE A 102 8.45 -17.24 -10.20
N PRO A 103 8.66 -18.50 -9.79
CA PRO A 103 7.70 -19.50 -9.30
C PRO A 103 7.43 -19.48 -7.78
N LYS A 104 7.99 -18.54 -7.01
CA LYS A 104 7.72 -18.43 -5.57
C LYS A 104 6.28 -17.98 -5.32
N LYS A 105 5.76 -18.33 -4.15
CA LYS A 105 4.46 -17.86 -3.67
C LYS A 105 4.66 -16.71 -2.70
N PRO A 106 4.38 -15.45 -3.09
CA PRO A 106 4.42 -14.33 -2.16
C PRO A 106 3.31 -14.43 -1.12
N HIS A 107 3.63 -14.00 0.09
CA HIS A 107 2.67 -13.85 1.17
C HIS A 107 2.50 -12.36 1.47
N VAL A 108 1.26 -11.88 1.43
CA VAL A 108 0.93 -10.45 1.58
C VAL A 108 0.39 -10.19 2.98
N ILE A 109 1.02 -9.27 3.72
CA ILE A 109 0.47 -8.79 4.99
C ILE A 109 -0.77 -7.96 4.69
N VAL A 110 -1.91 -8.32 5.29
CA VAL A 110 -3.22 -7.73 4.99
C VAL A 110 -3.99 -7.36 6.25
N ASN A 111 -4.95 -6.44 6.10
CA ASN A 111 -5.95 -6.20 7.12
C ASN A 111 -6.81 -7.46 7.34
N PRO A 112 -7.21 -7.83 8.58
CA PRO A 112 -8.10 -8.94 8.89
C PRO A 112 -9.39 -8.98 8.05
N ALA A 113 -9.92 -7.82 7.66
CA ALA A 113 -11.10 -7.74 6.78
C ALA A 113 -10.93 -8.50 5.46
N ASN A 114 -9.71 -8.55 4.91
CA ASN A 114 -9.45 -9.26 3.63
C ASN A 114 -9.63 -10.79 3.71
N VAL A 115 -9.48 -11.36 4.90
CA VAL A 115 -9.70 -12.80 5.12
C VAL A 115 -11.09 -13.11 5.70
N SER A 116 -11.87 -12.08 5.97
CA SER A 116 -13.24 -12.16 6.52
C SER A 116 -14.33 -12.22 5.45
N ILE A 117 -13.98 -11.97 4.18
CA ILE A 117 -14.95 -11.97 3.08
C ILE A 117 -15.53 -13.37 2.90
N PRO A 118 -16.87 -13.55 2.94
CA PRO A 118 -17.48 -14.86 2.74
C PRO A 118 -16.98 -15.54 1.47
N PHE A 119 -16.69 -16.84 1.53
CA PHE A 119 -16.10 -17.68 0.49
C PHE A 119 -14.73 -17.23 -0.01
N VAL A 120 -14.57 -15.97 -0.42
CA VAL A 120 -13.31 -15.39 -0.93
C VAL A 120 -12.23 -15.38 0.14
N GLY A 121 -12.56 -15.10 1.40
CA GLY A 121 -11.59 -15.06 2.50
C GLY A 121 -10.88 -16.39 2.76
N LYS A 122 -11.52 -17.53 2.48
CA LYS A 122 -10.85 -18.85 2.51
C LYS A 122 -9.81 -18.97 1.39
N LEU A 123 -10.13 -18.48 0.21
CA LEU A 123 -9.23 -18.50 -0.94
C LEU A 123 -8.06 -17.54 -0.75
N THR A 124 -8.30 -16.33 -0.24
CA THR A 124 -7.21 -15.36 0.01
C THR A 124 -6.17 -15.92 0.98
N ARG A 125 -6.60 -16.65 2.04
CA ARG A 125 -5.67 -17.37 2.94
C ARG A 125 -4.87 -18.43 2.18
N MET A 126 -5.53 -19.24 1.36
CA MET A 126 -4.86 -20.23 0.52
C MET A 126 -3.91 -19.60 -0.49
N TRP A 127 -4.16 -18.37 -0.90
CA TRP A 127 -3.34 -17.62 -1.87
C TRP A 127 -2.21 -16.80 -1.25
N GLY A 128 -2.06 -16.84 0.08
CA GLY A 128 -0.92 -16.23 0.77
C GLY A 128 -1.23 -14.96 1.54
N ALA A 129 -2.50 -14.64 1.82
CA ALA A 129 -2.82 -13.54 2.72
C ALA A 129 -2.39 -13.88 4.15
N LEU A 130 -1.62 -12.97 4.78
CA LEU A 130 -1.20 -13.01 6.18
C LEU A 130 -1.88 -11.86 6.94
N PRO A 131 -3.03 -12.11 7.59
CA PRO A 131 -3.73 -11.06 8.33
C PRO A 131 -2.93 -10.61 9.55
N LEU A 132 -2.96 -9.31 9.83
CA LEU A 132 -2.34 -8.74 11.02
C LEU A 132 -3.02 -9.30 12.29
N PRO A 133 -2.24 -9.59 13.34
CA PRO A 133 -2.77 -10.08 14.62
C PRO A 133 -3.49 -8.98 15.41
N ASN A 134 -4.49 -9.37 16.21
CA ASN A 134 -5.26 -8.45 17.04
C ASN A 134 -4.71 -8.33 18.49
N ASN A 135 -3.87 -9.26 18.94
CA ASN A 135 -3.31 -9.26 20.28
C ASN A 135 -1.83 -9.72 20.32
N LEU A 136 -1.19 -9.63 21.48
CA LEU A 136 0.22 -9.98 21.66
C LEU A 136 0.53 -11.47 21.45
N GLU A 137 -0.36 -12.37 21.89
CA GLU A 137 -0.17 -13.80 21.73
C GLU A 137 -0.26 -14.19 20.24
N ALA A 138 -1.27 -13.68 19.55
CA ALA A 138 -1.39 -13.85 18.09
C ALA A 138 -0.17 -13.26 17.35
N THR A 139 0.45 -12.22 17.89
CA THR A 139 1.66 -11.62 17.30
C THR A 139 2.83 -12.62 17.31
N LYS A 140 2.98 -13.46 18.34
CA LYS A 140 4.00 -14.52 18.35
C LYS A 140 3.78 -15.51 17.20
N ASN A 141 2.54 -15.98 17.03
CA ASN A 141 2.17 -16.89 15.94
C ASN A 141 2.38 -16.26 14.55
N PHE A 142 2.12 -14.96 14.43
CA PHE A 142 2.39 -14.21 13.21
C PHE A 142 3.88 -14.14 12.86
N TYR A 143 4.75 -13.90 13.85
CA TYR A 143 6.21 -13.93 13.65
C TYR A 143 6.71 -15.32 13.24
N HIS A 144 6.22 -16.38 13.89
CA HIS A 144 6.53 -17.76 13.50
C HIS A 144 6.06 -18.05 12.06
N ALA A 145 4.92 -17.54 11.65
CA ALA A 145 4.45 -17.68 10.28
C ALA A 145 5.37 -16.99 9.28
N ILE A 146 5.80 -15.74 9.55
CA ILE A 146 6.77 -15.04 8.70
C ILE A 146 8.07 -15.85 8.57
N GLU A 147 8.62 -16.30 9.68
CA GLU A 147 9.83 -17.11 9.70
C GLU A 147 9.67 -18.40 8.89
N HIS A 148 8.57 -19.11 9.09
CA HIS A 148 8.24 -20.32 8.32
C HIS A 148 8.20 -20.03 6.81
N MET A 149 7.55 -18.94 6.36
CA MET A 149 7.48 -18.59 4.96
C MET A 149 8.86 -18.24 4.39
N LEU A 150 9.66 -17.47 5.12
CA LEU A 150 11.01 -17.10 4.68
C LEU A 150 11.91 -18.34 4.55
N ASN A 151 11.85 -19.29 5.50
CA ASN A 151 12.60 -20.55 5.49
C ASN A 151 12.17 -21.48 4.34
N HIS A 152 10.92 -21.34 3.86
CA HIS A 152 10.43 -22.03 2.67
C HIS A 152 10.65 -21.23 1.38
N ASN A 153 11.60 -20.28 1.40
CA ASN A 153 12.00 -19.44 0.26
C ASN A 153 10.89 -18.51 -0.28
N ASN A 154 9.83 -18.27 0.47
CA ASN A 154 8.74 -17.41 0.03
C ASN A 154 8.99 -15.94 0.40
N PRO A 155 8.64 -14.99 -0.48
CA PRO A 155 8.70 -13.57 -0.18
C PRO A 155 7.50 -13.11 0.65
N ILE A 156 7.74 -12.09 1.48
CA ILE A 156 6.71 -11.38 2.25
C ILE A 156 6.52 -9.99 1.67
N VAL A 157 5.30 -9.65 1.31
CA VAL A 157 4.93 -8.36 0.74
C VAL A 157 4.28 -7.49 1.81
N ILE A 158 4.75 -6.26 1.92
CA ILE A 158 4.30 -5.27 2.90
C ILE A 158 3.96 -3.98 2.17
N TYR A 159 2.79 -3.43 2.47
CA TYR A 159 2.36 -2.10 2.05
C TYR A 159 2.50 -1.16 3.26
N PRO A 160 3.66 -0.48 3.43
CA PRO A 160 3.95 0.26 4.66
C PRO A 160 3.09 1.51 4.83
N GLU A 161 2.44 1.97 3.78
CA GLU A 161 1.48 3.08 3.78
C GLU A 161 0.15 2.73 4.48
N ALA A 162 -0.08 1.45 4.81
CA ALA A 162 -1.26 0.87 5.46
C ALA A 162 -2.57 1.01 4.66
N HIS A 163 -3.02 2.22 4.36
CA HIS A 163 -4.29 2.47 3.67
C HIS A 163 -4.13 2.50 2.15
N LEU A 164 -5.11 1.95 1.43
CA LEU A 164 -5.16 1.99 -0.03
C LEU A 164 -5.63 3.37 -0.51
N TRP A 165 -4.79 4.05 -1.31
CA TRP A 165 -5.15 5.27 -2.01
C TRP A 165 -5.18 5.02 -3.52
N PRO A 166 -6.33 4.72 -4.11
CA PRO A 166 -6.41 4.30 -5.50
C PRO A 166 -5.86 5.32 -6.49
N TYR A 167 -4.94 4.85 -7.34
CA TYR A 167 -4.27 5.66 -8.38
C TYR A 167 -3.44 6.84 -7.86
N TYR A 168 -3.09 6.86 -6.56
CA TYR A 168 -2.19 7.88 -6.03
C TYR A 168 -0.80 7.73 -6.63
N THR A 169 -0.21 8.85 -7.05
CA THR A 169 1.03 8.85 -7.84
C THR A 169 2.28 9.17 -7.03
N LYS A 170 2.11 9.57 -5.77
CA LYS A 170 3.21 9.85 -4.84
C LYS A 170 3.33 8.73 -3.81
N ILE A 171 4.36 8.78 -2.98
CA ILE A 171 4.55 7.88 -1.83
C ILE A 171 4.18 8.65 -0.56
N ARG A 172 3.24 8.12 0.21
CA ARG A 172 2.88 8.67 1.52
C ARG A 172 3.95 8.32 2.54
N ASN A 173 4.11 9.16 3.54
CA ASN A 173 5.06 8.88 4.61
C ASN A 173 4.61 7.65 5.43
N PHE A 174 5.57 6.83 5.85
CA PHE A 174 5.31 5.64 6.66
C PHE A 174 6.42 5.45 7.71
N PRO A 175 6.10 4.87 8.88
CA PRO A 175 7.07 4.69 9.96
C PRO A 175 8.05 3.56 9.69
N ALA A 176 9.20 3.58 10.37
CA ALA A 176 10.21 2.52 10.29
C ALA A 176 9.79 1.19 10.96
N THR A 177 8.64 1.16 11.64
CA THR A 177 8.17 -0.03 12.38
C THR A 177 7.96 -1.24 11.50
N ALA A 178 7.55 -1.07 10.23
CA ALA A 178 7.39 -2.16 9.27
C ALA A 178 8.73 -2.85 8.92
N PHE A 179 9.86 -2.16 9.13
CA PHE A 179 11.20 -2.67 8.82
C PHE A 179 11.82 -3.52 9.93
N ARG A 180 11.09 -3.74 11.02
CA ARG A 180 11.49 -4.68 12.09
C ARG A 180 11.67 -6.13 11.58
N TYR A 181 10.94 -6.52 10.54
CA TYR A 181 11.00 -7.89 10.02
C TYR A 181 12.31 -8.18 9.29
N PRO A 182 12.74 -7.41 8.27
CA PRO A 182 14.03 -7.67 7.60
C PRO A 182 15.21 -7.52 8.57
N VAL A 183 15.18 -6.60 9.55
CA VAL A 183 16.21 -6.48 10.57
C VAL A 183 16.25 -7.73 11.44
N LYS A 184 15.11 -8.16 12.02
CA LYS A 184 15.02 -9.35 12.86
C LYS A 184 15.51 -10.63 12.17
N TYR A 185 15.14 -10.84 10.90
CA TYR A 185 15.45 -12.06 10.17
C TYR A 185 16.70 -11.95 9.29
N ASN A 186 17.36 -10.82 9.29
CA ASN A 186 18.53 -10.52 8.45
C ASN A 186 18.30 -10.94 6.98
N LYS A 187 17.22 -10.42 6.38
CA LYS A 187 16.82 -10.74 5.01
C LYS A 187 16.80 -9.50 4.13
N PRO A 188 17.13 -9.65 2.84
CA PRO A 188 17.07 -8.55 1.88
C PRO A 188 15.65 -8.05 1.68
N SER A 189 15.56 -6.77 1.37
CA SER A 189 14.32 -6.08 1.01
C SER A 189 14.39 -5.61 -0.44
N PHE A 190 13.24 -5.57 -1.10
CA PHE A 190 13.06 -5.04 -2.45
C PHE A 190 11.91 -4.04 -2.46
N THR A 191 11.87 -3.17 -3.45
CA THR A 191 10.71 -2.32 -3.70
C THR A 191 9.93 -2.78 -4.91
N PHE A 192 8.58 -2.71 -4.83
CA PHE A 192 7.68 -2.79 -5.98
C PHE A 192 6.94 -1.46 -6.07
N THR A 193 7.31 -0.64 -7.04
CA THR A 193 6.69 0.67 -7.22
C THR A 193 5.74 0.65 -8.40
N THR A 194 4.45 0.79 -8.13
CA THR A 194 3.41 0.97 -9.13
C THR A 194 3.40 2.42 -9.61
N VAL A 195 3.53 2.60 -10.91
CA VAL A 195 3.64 3.89 -11.60
C VAL A 195 2.53 4.00 -12.65
N TYR A 196 1.94 5.16 -12.77
CA TYR A 196 0.85 5.44 -13.69
C TYR A 196 1.31 6.33 -14.85
N LYS A 197 1.13 5.82 -16.08
CA LYS A 197 1.50 6.52 -17.31
C LYS A 197 0.27 6.83 -18.16
N LYS A 198 0.30 7.98 -18.84
CA LYS A 198 -0.72 8.34 -19.81
C LYS A 198 -0.70 7.34 -20.99
N ARG A 199 -1.86 6.90 -21.43
CA ARG A 199 -2.02 6.13 -22.67
C ARG A 199 -2.14 7.08 -23.88
N LYS A 200 -1.79 6.58 -25.05
CA LYS A 200 -2.05 7.32 -26.30
C LYS A 200 -3.57 7.44 -26.56
N ILE A 201 -4.34 6.42 -26.23
CA ILE A 201 -5.78 6.34 -26.45
C ILE A 201 -6.48 5.90 -25.16
N GLY A 202 -7.60 6.56 -24.82
CA GLY A 202 -8.43 6.25 -23.67
C GLY A 202 -7.98 6.92 -22.36
N LYS A 203 -8.90 6.95 -21.37
CA LYS A 203 -8.71 7.65 -20.09
C LYS A 203 -8.06 6.79 -19.00
N LYS A 204 -8.04 5.44 -19.14
CA LYS A 204 -7.44 4.57 -18.12
C LYS A 204 -5.91 4.63 -18.17
N PRO A 205 -5.21 4.70 -17.03
CA PRO A 205 -3.75 4.75 -17.02
C PRO A 205 -3.14 3.44 -17.54
N LYS A 206 -1.92 3.53 -18.08
CA LYS A 206 -1.02 2.40 -18.23
C LYS A 206 -0.32 2.18 -16.91
N ILE A 207 -0.27 0.94 -16.45
CA ILE A 207 0.36 0.56 -15.19
C ILE A 207 1.74 -0.03 -15.51
N GLU A 208 2.75 0.49 -14.84
CA GLU A 208 4.10 -0.05 -14.87
C GLU A 208 4.57 -0.32 -13.43
N ILE A 209 5.23 -1.45 -13.19
CA ILE A 209 5.76 -1.81 -11.87
C ILE A 209 7.27 -1.94 -11.99
N TYR A 210 7.99 -1.20 -11.15
CA TYR A 210 9.43 -1.22 -11.06
C TYR A 210 9.86 -2.03 -9.84
N VAL A 211 10.81 -2.93 -10.04
CA VAL A 211 11.42 -3.74 -8.98
C VAL A 211 12.84 -3.24 -8.78
N ASP A 212 13.18 -2.84 -7.56
CA ASP A 212 14.52 -2.37 -7.22
C ASP A 212 15.00 -3.03 -5.91
N GLY A 213 16.29 -3.02 -5.66
CA GLY A 213 16.98 -3.69 -4.57
C GLY A 213 18.06 -4.65 -5.10
N PRO A 214 18.67 -5.44 -4.21
CA PRO A 214 18.36 -5.61 -2.80
C PRO A 214 18.80 -4.47 -1.89
N PHE A 215 18.04 -4.23 -0.83
CA PHE A 215 18.40 -3.39 0.29
C PHE A 215 18.61 -4.28 1.52
N TYR A 216 19.70 -4.12 2.25
CA TYR A 216 20.03 -4.94 3.41
C TYR A 216 19.99 -4.16 4.70
N PRO A 217 19.53 -4.76 5.81
CA PRO A 217 19.72 -4.15 7.12
C PRO A 217 21.22 -3.99 7.41
N ASN A 218 21.61 -2.88 7.98
CA ASN A 218 22.99 -2.64 8.39
C ASN A 218 23.28 -3.40 9.69
N PRO A 219 24.19 -4.40 9.70
CA PRO A 219 24.47 -5.19 10.90
C PRO A 219 25.37 -4.49 11.91
N ASN A 220 25.94 -3.33 11.58
CA ASN A 220 26.93 -2.62 12.39
C ASN A 220 26.33 -1.51 13.26
N VAL A 221 25.00 -1.38 13.27
CA VAL A 221 24.26 -0.37 14.05
C VAL A 221 23.18 -1.03 14.90
N THR A 222 22.57 -0.26 15.80
CA THR A 222 21.46 -0.78 16.61
C THR A 222 20.24 -1.14 15.74
N ASP A 223 19.40 -2.05 16.21
CA ASP A 223 18.17 -2.44 15.52
C ASP A 223 17.27 -1.23 15.21
N LYS A 224 17.28 -0.21 16.07
CA LYS A 224 16.51 1.03 15.84
C LYS A 224 17.05 1.80 14.66
N GLU A 225 18.36 1.95 14.58
CA GLU A 225 19.05 2.65 13.48
C GLU A 225 18.96 1.85 12.18
N ALA A 226 19.18 0.52 12.26
CA ALA A 226 19.05 -0.37 11.09
C ALA A 226 17.66 -0.28 10.44
N LYS A 227 16.59 -0.26 11.26
CA LYS A 227 15.22 -0.08 10.78
C LYS A 227 15.03 1.27 10.11
N GLN A 228 15.58 2.33 10.71
CA GLN A 228 15.44 3.68 10.16
C GLN A 228 16.20 3.84 8.86
N GLN A 229 17.46 3.41 8.80
CA GLN A 229 18.29 3.45 7.59
C GLN A 229 17.64 2.69 6.44
N LEU A 230 17.22 1.44 6.69
CA LEU A 230 16.57 0.62 5.67
C LEU A 230 15.24 1.22 5.20
N ARG A 231 14.47 1.82 6.12
CA ARG A 231 13.25 2.55 5.77
C ARG A 231 13.55 3.73 4.85
N ASP A 232 14.57 4.50 5.15
CA ASP A 232 14.90 5.72 4.39
C ASP A 232 15.42 5.38 2.99
N GLU A 233 16.24 4.32 2.86
CA GLU A 233 16.67 3.80 1.55
C GLU A 233 15.47 3.33 0.70
N VAL A 234 14.60 2.52 1.28
CA VAL A 234 13.40 2.00 0.60
C VAL A 234 12.46 3.14 0.22
N TYR A 235 12.23 4.09 1.14
CA TYR A 235 11.38 5.26 0.90
C TYR A 235 11.91 6.14 -0.23
N SER A 236 13.22 6.41 -0.21
CA SER A 236 13.90 7.16 -1.27
C SER A 236 13.73 6.48 -2.62
N GLN A 237 13.93 5.15 -2.69
CA GLN A 237 13.78 4.40 -3.93
C GLN A 237 12.34 4.37 -4.45
N LEU A 238 11.35 4.18 -3.56
CA LEU A 238 9.94 4.25 -3.91
C LEU A 238 9.59 5.62 -4.50
N ASN A 239 10.03 6.74 -3.86
CA ASN A 239 9.82 8.09 -4.35
C ASN A 239 10.49 8.33 -5.71
N LYS A 240 11.73 7.87 -5.88
CA LYS A 240 12.46 7.95 -7.15
C LYS A 240 11.68 7.29 -8.29
N ARG A 241 11.02 6.15 -8.02
CA ARG A 241 10.20 5.47 -9.04
C ARG A 241 8.83 6.10 -9.20
N ALA A 242 8.19 6.51 -8.11
CA ALA A 242 6.87 7.16 -8.15
C ALA A 242 6.89 8.45 -8.98
N SER A 243 8.00 9.22 -8.94
CA SER A 243 8.19 10.45 -9.76
C SER A 243 8.17 10.19 -11.27
N LEU A 244 8.30 8.93 -11.69
CA LEU A 244 8.11 8.55 -13.09
C LEU A 244 6.63 8.56 -13.51
N SER A 245 5.67 8.68 -12.59
CA SER A 245 4.25 8.84 -12.93
C SER A 245 4.05 10.16 -13.67
N ASN A 246 3.29 10.12 -14.77
CA ASN A 246 2.98 11.31 -15.57
C ASN A 246 1.48 11.40 -15.89
N TYR A 247 0.64 10.69 -15.11
CA TYR A 247 -0.78 10.68 -15.32
C TYR A 247 -1.54 10.53 -14.00
N GLU A 248 -2.24 11.58 -13.62
CA GLU A 248 -3.15 11.59 -12.48
C GLU A 248 -4.53 11.18 -12.95
N PHE A 249 -4.96 9.97 -12.57
CA PHE A 249 -6.27 9.44 -12.91
C PHE A 249 -7.35 9.89 -11.91
N VAL A 250 -6.94 10.11 -10.66
CA VAL A 250 -7.73 10.62 -9.53
C VAL A 250 -7.00 11.80 -8.94
N ASN A 251 -7.72 12.88 -8.64
CA ASN A 251 -7.16 14.10 -8.06
C ASN A 251 -7.29 14.06 -6.54
N TYR A 252 -6.15 14.01 -5.83
CA TYR A 252 -6.10 14.08 -4.39
C TYR A 252 -5.89 15.53 -3.92
N ILE A 253 -6.80 16.03 -3.10
CA ILE A 253 -6.84 17.43 -2.65
C ILE A 253 -6.76 17.47 -1.12
N LYS A 254 -5.69 18.06 -0.60
CA LYS A 254 -5.53 18.26 0.84
C LYS A 254 -6.43 19.39 1.32
N LYS A 255 -7.17 19.18 2.41
CA LYS A 255 -8.17 20.11 2.93
C LYS A 255 -7.58 21.33 3.66
N GLU A 256 -6.27 21.39 3.88
CA GLU A 256 -5.58 22.39 4.71
C GLU A 256 -5.90 23.85 4.36
N HIS A 257 -6.31 24.15 3.13
CA HIS A 257 -6.59 25.52 2.71
C HIS A 257 -8.07 25.87 2.62
N LEU A 258 -8.98 24.92 2.66
CA LEU A 258 -10.42 25.24 2.56
C LEU A 258 -10.90 26.02 3.77
N TRP A 259 -10.47 25.66 4.98
CA TRP A 259 -10.80 26.36 6.20
C TRP A 259 -10.21 27.77 6.26
N LEU A 260 -8.95 27.92 5.88
CA LEU A 260 -8.26 29.23 5.83
C LEU A 260 -8.88 30.15 4.77
N ILE A 261 -9.20 29.60 3.60
CA ILE A 261 -9.88 30.35 2.52
C ILE A 261 -11.28 30.79 2.99
N PHE A 262 -12.04 29.89 3.61
CA PHE A 262 -13.35 30.22 4.16
C PHE A 262 -13.25 31.30 5.23
N TYR A 263 -12.32 31.17 6.16
CA TYR A 263 -12.06 32.18 7.20
C TYR A 263 -11.65 33.53 6.61
N LEU A 264 -10.78 33.57 5.60
CA LEU A 264 -10.37 34.80 4.93
C LEU A 264 -11.50 35.45 4.14
N VAL A 265 -12.39 34.67 3.54
CA VAL A 265 -13.58 35.17 2.85
C VAL A 265 -14.56 35.79 3.83
N GLU A 266 -14.85 35.14 4.96
CA GLU A 266 -15.73 35.67 6.00
C GLU A 266 -15.12 36.93 6.67
N MET A 267 -13.83 36.93 6.95
CA MET A 267 -13.11 38.13 7.44
C MET A 267 -13.20 39.29 6.46
N LYS A 268 -13.02 39.03 5.18
CA LYS A 268 -13.13 40.07 4.14
C LYS A 268 -14.54 40.64 4.06
N LYS A 269 -15.56 39.80 4.17
CA LYS A 269 -16.96 40.22 4.21
C LYS A 269 -17.25 41.08 5.43
N PHE A 270 -16.82 40.64 6.61
CA PHE A 270 -16.95 41.40 7.85
C PHE A 270 -16.27 42.78 7.77
N LEU A 271 -15.05 42.85 7.24
CA LEU A 271 -14.34 44.12 7.06
C LEU A 271 -15.07 45.06 6.09
N MET A 272 -15.65 44.56 5.02
CA MET A 272 -16.44 45.39 4.08
C MET A 272 -17.70 45.94 4.75
N GLU A 273 -18.43 45.11 5.51
CA GLU A 273 -19.62 45.55 6.27
C GLU A 273 -19.22 46.60 7.31
N PHE A 274 -18.13 46.42 8.01
CA PHE A 274 -17.64 47.39 9.00
C PHE A 274 -17.22 48.71 8.34
N CYS A 275 -16.49 48.68 7.23
CA CYS A 275 -16.13 49.88 6.47
C CYS A 275 -17.36 50.61 5.94
N TYR A 276 -18.37 49.88 5.46
CA TYR A 276 -19.60 50.47 5.00
C TYR A 276 -20.41 51.15 6.14
N ALA A 277 -20.52 50.50 7.31
CA ALA A 277 -21.15 51.05 8.49
C ALA A 277 -20.42 52.32 9.00
N TYR A 278 -19.07 52.28 9.01
CA TYR A 278 -18.24 53.44 9.38
C TYR A 278 -18.43 54.61 8.41
N TYR A 279 -18.47 54.35 7.09
CA TYR A 279 -18.77 55.37 6.09
C TYR A 279 -20.14 56.01 6.24
N GLN A 280 -21.18 55.22 6.54
CA GLN A 280 -22.52 55.71 6.80
C GLN A 280 -22.55 56.57 8.07
N TRP A 281 -21.85 56.13 9.12
CA TRP A 281 -21.75 56.90 10.36
C TRP A 281 -21.08 58.29 10.16
N GLN A 282 -19.97 58.35 9.43
CA GLN A 282 -19.34 59.63 9.09
C GLN A 282 -20.23 60.59 8.31
N ASN A 283 -21.00 60.05 7.32
CA ASN A 283 -21.91 60.88 6.55
C ASN A 283 -23.11 61.41 7.36
N THR A 284 -23.47 60.72 8.44
CA THR A 284 -24.50 61.25 9.36
C THR A 284 -24.00 62.35 10.26
N GLN A 285 -22.70 62.31 10.67
CA GLN A 285 -22.08 63.38 11.48
C GLN A 285 -21.81 64.64 10.66
N ILE A 286 -21.66 64.60 9.35
CA ILE A 286 -21.42 65.79 8.50
C ILE A 286 -22.74 66.51 8.20
N LYS A 287 -23.90 65.89 8.38
CA LYS A 287 -25.23 66.46 8.11
C LYS A 287 -25.96 67.00 9.35
N SER A 288 -25.37 66.80 10.53
CA SER A 288 -25.78 67.43 11.79
C SER A 288 -24.94 68.67 12.06
#